data_aedeb38ddd5c34076e9f71d21ab572b8
#
_entry.id   aedeb38ddd5c34076e9f71d21ab572b8
#
_cell.length_a   1.000
_cell.length_b   1.000
_cell.length_c   1.000
_cell.angle_alpha   90.00
_cell.angle_beta   90.00
_cell.angle_gamma   90.00
#
_symmetry.space_group_name_H-M   'P 1'
#
loop_
_entity.id
_entity.type
_entity.pdbx_description
1 polymer ?
#
loop_
_entity_poly.entity_id
_entity_poly.type
_entity_poly.pdbx_seq_one_letter_code
_entity_poly.pdbx_strand_id
1 'polypeptide(L)'
;VHTLLHQLYTELLFHYDIMTVGETSGLGPEEALSYVGDTRGELNMVFQFEHMQLDAVSGGSGKWDIRPWNLLELKKVMSNWQTVLHGRGWNANYWCNHDQPRPVSRFGDDGRYRVESAKMLATFMHMLEGTPYIYQGEEIGMTNIAFDSIEDYRDVETHNFYRDQLKQGASEEKVMQAIRQKSRDNARTPMQWDGTKEAGFTTGTPWIAVNPNYREINVEAALRDPDSILHYYKKLIALRKEHEVIVYGKYELLLPDDPEIYVFTRTLGEAKLLVILNFFGREPELQLPPELDLSAKELLISNYAVAGDDDLGGTVRLRPYEARVYMLQA
;
A
#
# COMPACT_ATOMS: atom_id res chain seq x y z
N VAL A 1 -5.47 18.35 -22.25
CA VAL A 1 -4.59 17.24 -21.88
C VAL A 1 -4.85 16.06 -22.82
N HIS A 2 -6.07 15.53 -22.93
CA HIS A 2 -6.42 14.33 -23.69
C HIS A 2 -5.99 14.38 -25.17
N THR A 3 -6.24 15.49 -25.87
CA THR A 3 -5.80 15.65 -27.28
C THR A 3 -4.29 15.43 -27.43
N LEU A 4 -3.48 15.97 -26.50
CA LEU A 4 -2.03 15.82 -26.54
C LEU A 4 -1.58 14.40 -26.16
N LEU A 5 -2.23 13.77 -25.18
CA LEU A 5 -1.91 12.39 -24.82
C LEU A 5 -2.28 11.41 -25.95
N HIS A 6 -3.43 11.60 -26.58
CA HIS A 6 -3.83 10.81 -27.74
C HIS A 6 -2.88 11.00 -28.94
N GLN A 7 -2.46 12.24 -29.20
CA GLN A 7 -1.46 12.53 -30.22
C GLN A 7 -0.11 11.87 -29.89
N LEU A 8 0.36 11.98 -28.66
CA LEU A 8 1.57 11.31 -28.20
C LEU A 8 1.45 9.77 -28.37
N TYR A 9 0.30 9.20 -28.04
CA TYR A 9 0.06 7.78 -28.23
C TYR A 9 0.13 7.41 -29.72
N THR A 10 -0.63 8.08 -30.58
CA THR A 10 -0.74 7.72 -32.01
C THR A 10 0.55 7.96 -32.79
N GLU A 11 1.28 9.03 -32.51
CA GLU A 11 2.49 9.40 -33.23
C GLU A 11 3.76 8.72 -32.70
N LEU A 12 3.76 8.29 -31.41
CA LEU A 12 4.97 7.77 -30.79
C LEU A 12 4.72 6.44 -30.05
N LEU A 13 3.89 6.42 -29.00
CA LEU A 13 3.86 5.31 -28.03
C LEU A 13 3.35 4.01 -28.67
N PHE A 14 2.37 4.10 -29.56
CA PHE A 14 1.78 2.95 -30.26
C PHE A 14 2.81 2.13 -31.07
N HIS A 15 3.92 2.74 -31.47
CA HIS A 15 4.95 2.07 -32.27
C HIS A 15 5.98 1.27 -31.44
N TYR A 16 5.85 1.28 -30.13
CA TYR A 16 6.75 0.61 -29.21
C TYR A 16 5.99 -0.34 -28.27
N ASP A 17 6.62 -1.45 -27.93
CA ASP A 17 6.12 -2.36 -26.87
C ASP A 17 6.53 -1.79 -25.51
N ILE A 18 5.72 -0.85 -24.99
CA ILE A 18 5.95 -0.12 -23.76
C ILE A 18 4.70 -0.04 -22.90
N MET A 19 4.89 0.20 -21.64
CA MET A 19 3.84 0.50 -20.67
C MET A 19 3.95 1.96 -20.22
N THR A 20 2.83 2.67 -20.20
CA THR A 20 2.73 4.06 -19.79
C THR A 20 1.91 4.19 -18.51
N VAL A 21 2.44 4.98 -17.57
CA VAL A 21 1.79 5.22 -16.26
C VAL A 21 1.75 6.72 -16.01
N GLY A 22 0.56 7.26 -15.76
CA GLY A 22 0.36 8.66 -15.38
C GLY A 22 0.23 8.84 -13.87
N GLU A 23 0.60 10.01 -13.40
CA GLU A 23 0.31 10.46 -12.04
C GLU A 23 -0.84 11.47 -12.08
N THR A 24 -1.96 11.11 -11.45
CA THR A 24 -3.21 11.90 -11.52
C THR A 24 -3.75 12.16 -10.12
N SER A 25 -3.39 13.28 -9.52
CA SER A 25 -3.98 13.68 -8.24
C SER A 25 -5.35 14.34 -8.44
N GLY A 26 -6.31 14.03 -7.56
CA GLY A 26 -7.63 14.67 -7.54
C GLY A 26 -8.65 14.11 -8.53
N LEU A 27 -8.35 13.00 -9.22
CA LEU A 27 -9.32 12.32 -10.08
C LEU A 27 -9.98 11.15 -9.34
N GLY A 28 -11.27 10.98 -9.55
CA GLY A 28 -12.01 9.76 -9.22
C GLY A 28 -11.89 8.70 -10.33
N PRO A 29 -12.35 7.46 -10.09
CA PRO A 29 -12.15 6.36 -11.04
C PRO A 29 -12.92 6.54 -12.37
N GLU A 30 -14.09 7.17 -12.37
CA GLU A 30 -14.83 7.47 -13.62
C GLU A 30 -14.08 8.49 -14.49
N GLU A 31 -13.44 9.50 -13.88
CA GLU A 31 -12.61 10.46 -14.61
C GLU A 31 -11.31 9.80 -15.10
N ALA A 32 -10.74 8.89 -14.31
CA ALA A 32 -9.53 8.15 -14.69
C ALA A 32 -9.74 7.31 -15.97
N LEU A 33 -10.94 6.79 -16.22
CA LEU A 33 -11.26 6.09 -17.47
C LEU A 33 -11.07 6.93 -18.73
N SER A 34 -11.11 8.26 -18.62
CA SER A 34 -10.79 9.14 -19.75
C SER A 34 -9.31 9.09 -20.15
N TYR A 35 -8.43 8.61 -19.26
CA TYR A 35 -6.99 8.42 -19.48
C TYR A 35 -6.62 6.97 -19.80
N VAL A 36 -7.24 6.00 -19.11
CA VAL A 36 -6.80 4.60 -19.10
C VAL A 36 -7.82 3.62 -19.67
N GLY A 37 -8.95 4.10 -20.18
CA GLY A 37 -9.94 3.24 -20.80
C GLY A 37 -9.37 2.50 -22.00
N ASP A 38 -9.69 1.22 -22.17
CA ASP A 38 -9.12 0.32 -23.19
C ASP A 38 -9.20 0.86 -24.64
N THR A 39 -10.18 1.71 -24.92
CA THR A 39 -10.39 2.29 -26.25
C THR A 39 -9.85 3.71 -26.39
N ARG A 40 -9.21 4.27 -25.35
CA ARG A 40 -8.79 5.68 -25.34
C ARG A 40 -7.52 5.94 -26.16
N GLY A 41 -6.55 5.03 -26.14
CA GLY A 41 -5.25 5.25 -26.76
C GLY A 41 -4.54 6.47 -26.17
N GLU A 42 -4.41 6.49 -24.84
CA GLU A 42 -3.68 7.53 -24.09
C GLU A 42 -2.65 6.88 -23.18
N LEU A 43 -3.05 6.42 -21.97
CA LEU A 43 -2.18 5.77 -21.00
C LEU A 43 -2.67 4.34 -20.70
N ASN A 44 -1.77 3.48 -20.26
CA ASN A 44 -2.15 2.13 -19.83
C ASN A 44 -2.75 2.12 -18.43
N MET A 45 -2.23 2.95 -17.51
CA MET A 45 -2.72 3.05 -16.14
C MET A 45 -2.36 4.40 -15.51
N VAL A 46 -2.97 4.71 -14.37
CA VAL A 46 -2.67 5.90 -13.57
C VAL A 46 -2.55 5.56 -12.10
N PHE A 47 -1.66 6.27 -11.40
CA PHE A 47 -1.63 6.32 -9.95
C PHE A 47 -2.74 7.24 -9.46
N GLN A 48 -3.63 6.73 -8.62
CA GLN A 48 -4.66 7.48 -7.93
C GLN A 48 -4.20 7.88 -6.52
N PHE A 49 -4.76 8.96 -5.98
CA PHE A 49 -4.33 9.52 -4.70
C PHE A 49 -5.44 9.58 -3.64
N GLU A 50 -6.63 9.06 -3.91
CA GLU A 50 -7.73 9.15 -2.93
C GLU A 50 -7.39 8.42 -1.62
N HIS A 51 -6.75 7.23 -1.69
CA HIS A 51 -6.31 6.53 -0.49
C HIS A 51 -5.17 7.25 0.26
N MET A 52 -4.43 8.14 -0.40
CA MET A 52 -3.41 8.99 0.23
C MET A 52 -4.01 10.20 0.97
N GLN A 53 -5.32 10.43 0.87
CA GLN A 53 -6.02 11.52 1.56
C GLN A 53 -6.76 11.05 2.83
N LEU A 54 -6.77 9.77 3.14
CA LEU A 54 -7.57 9.18 4.24
C LEU A 54 -7.22 9.74 5.62
N ASP A 55 -5.98 10.13 5.83
CA ASP A 55 -5.47 10.68 7.08
C ASP A 55 -5.28 12.21 7.03
N ALA A 56 -5.82 12.89 6.03
CA ALA A 56 -5.83 14.35 5.93
C ALA A 56 -7.17 14.93 6.38
N VAL A 57 -7.14 16.10 7.05
CA VAL A 57 -8.35 16.85 7.41
C VAL A 57 -8.86 17.57 6.16
N SER A 58 -10.14 17.34 5.82
CA SER A 58 -10.78 18.02 4.70
C SER A 58 -10.87 19.53 4.93
N GLY A 59 -10.38 20.33 3.98
CA GLY A 59 -10.38 21.80 4.09
C GLY A 59 -9.30 22.39 5.01
N GLY A 60 -8.39 21.56 5.52
CA GLY A 60 -7.23 21.98 6.31
C GLY A 60 -6.04 22.45 5.45
N SER A 61 -4.84 22.52 6.05
CA SER A 61 -3.57 22.87 5.38
C SER A 61 -2.97 21.72 4.54
N GLY A 62 -3.83 20.91 3.95
CA GLY A 62 -3.46 19.79 3.11
C GLY A 62 -2.97 18.58 3.93
N LYS A 63 -1.94 17.88 3.43
CA LYS A 63 -1.42 16.64 4.04
C LYS A 63 -0.87 16.81 5.47
N TRP A 64 -0.61 18.05 5.89
CA TRP A 64 -0.01 18.38 7.18
C TRP A 64 -1.01 18.44 8.33
N ASP A 65 -2.31 18.59 8.04
CA ASP A 65 -3.38 18.47 9.03
C ASP A 65 -3.82 17.00 9.08
N ILE A 66 -3.34 16.32 10.12
CA ILE A 66 -3.43 14.86 10.22
C ILE A 66 -4.61 14.48 11.12
N ARG A 67 -5.39 13.52 10.67
CA ARG A 67 -6.41 12.81 11.46
C ARG A 67 -6.14 11.31 11.46
N PRO A 68 -6.65 10.55 12.43
CA PRO A 68 -6.69 9.09 12.30
C PRO A 68 -7.42 8.68 11.03
N TRP A 69 -6.83 7.80 10.24
CA TRP A 69 -7.49 7.26 9.06
C TRP A 69 -8.56 6.22 9.45
N ASN A 70 -9.50 5.97 8.55
CA ASN A 70 -10.67 5.15 8.80
C ASN A 70 -10.74 4.02 7.76
N LEU A 71 -10.90 2.76 8.22
CA LEU A 71 -10.96 1.60 7.35
C LEU A 71 -12.19 1.61 6.43
N LEU A 72 -13.34 2.14 6.89
CA LEU A 72 -14.54 2.23 6.06
C LEU A 72 -14.33 3.18 4.87
N GLU A 73 -13.58 4.28 5.09
CA GLU A 73 -13.19 5.18 3.99
C GLU A 73 -12.23 4.49 3.01
N LEU A 74 -11.25 3.71 3.50
CA LEU A 74 -10.36 2.91 2.64
C LEU A 74 -11.17 1.89 1.82
N LYS A 75 -12.10 1.16 2.45
CA LYS A 75 -13.00 0.22 1.77
C LYS A 75 -13.75 0.91 0.64
N LYS A 76 -14.34 2.07 0.92
CA LYS A 76 -15.10 2.84 -0.08
C LYS A 76 -14.22 3.25 -1.26
N VAL A 77 -13.06 3.83 -1.01
CA VAL A 77 -12.13 4.27 -2.06
C VAL A 77 -11.68 3.09 -2.90
N MET A 78 -11.13 2.05 -2.26
CA MET A 78 -10.55 0.94 -3.00
C MET A 78 -11.60 0.11 -3.75
N SER A 79 -12.78 -0.12 -3.14
CA SER A 79 -13.88 -0.80 -3.84
C SER A 79 -14.38 -0.03 -5.06
N ASN A 80 -14.45 1.31 -4.97
CA ASN A 80 -14.86 2.14 -6.09
C ASN A 80 -13.87 2.00 -7.26
N TRP A 81 -12.55 2.11 -6.99
CA TRP A 81 -11.52 1.94 -8.01
C TRP A 81 -11.51 0.53 -8.61
N GLN A 82 -11.61 -0.50 -7.79
CA GLN A 82 -11.66 -1.89 -8.26
C GLN A 82 -12.89 -2.18 -9.10
N THR A 83 -14.06 -1.61 -8.75
CA THR A 83 -15.32 -1.88 -9.45
C THR A 83 -15.43 -1.09 -10.75
N VAL A 84 -15.06 0.19 -10.74
CA VAL A 84 -15.23 1.07 -11.91
C VAL A 84 -14.25 0.72 -13.03
N LEU A 85 -13.01 0.37 -12.71
CA LEU A 85 -12.01 0.05 -13.72
C LEU A 85 -12.10 -1.39 -14.23
N HIS A 86 -12.74 -2.31 -13.50
CA HIS A 86 -12.83 -3.71 -13.90
C HIS A 86 -13.41 -3.87 -15.32
N GLY A 87 -12.65 -4.50 -16.23
CA GLY A 87 -13.01 -4.71 -17.63
C GLY A 87 -13.13 -3.45 -18.49
N ARG A 88 -12.66 -2.29 -17.99
CA ARG A 88 -12.73 -0.98 -18.67
C ARG A 88 -11.41 -0.24 -18.71
N GLY A 89 -10.50 -0.53 -17.79
CA GLY A 89 -9.19 0.08 -17.62
C GLY A 89 -8.36 -0.67 -16.61
N TRP A 90 -7.18 -0.15 -16.22
CA TRP A 90 -6.25 -0.87 -15.37
C TRP A 90 -5.74 -0.05 -14.19
N ASN A 91 -5.74 -0.63 -12.98
CA ASN A 91 -5.26 0.02 -11.77
C ASN A 91 -3.73 -0.08 -11.63
N ALA A 92 -3.10 1.03 -11.19
CA ALA A 92 -1.75 1.03 -10.60
C ALA A 92 -1.89 1.08 -9.07
N ASN A 93 -1.66 -0.06 -8.42
CA ASN A 93 -1.80 -0.18 -6.96
C ASN A 93 -0.49 0.14 -6.26
N TYR A 94 -0.51 0.95 -5.20
CA TYR A 94 0.67 1.30 -4.42
C TYR A 94 0.31 1.74 -3.00
N TRP A 95 1.24 1.62 -2.07
CA TRP A 95 1.15 2.17 -0.73
C TRP A 95 2.08 3.37 -0.51
N CYS A 96 3.19 3.43 -1.24
CA CYS A 96 4.23 4.43 -1.08
C CYS A 96 4.86 4.80 -2.43
N ASN A 97 5.47 5.96 -2.46
CA ASN A 97 6.37 6.43 -3.51
C ASN A 97 7.38 7.42 -2.90
N HIS A 98 8.19 8.07 -3.73
CA HIS A 98 9.18 9.07 -3.30
C HIS A 98 8.57 10.34 -2.67
N ASP A 99 7.25 10.50 -2.73
CA ASP A 99 6.50 11.65 -2.20
C ASP A 99 5.55 11.31 -1.04
N GLN A 100 5.53 10.03 -0.62
CA GLN A 100 4.65 9.57 0.44
C GLN A 100 5.43 8.96 1.61
N PRO A 101 4.98 9.13 2.86
CA PRO A 101 5.60 8.48 4.02
C PRO A 101 5.59 6.96 3.89
N ARG A 102 6.45 6.27 4.64
CA ARG A 102 6.53 4.81 4.67
C ARG A 102 5.20 4.19 5.10
N PRO A 103 4.68 3.18 4.38
CA PRO A 103 3.34 2.65 4.61
C PRO A 103 3.19 2.00 5.98
N VAL A 104 4.21 1.30 6.46
CA VAL A 104 4.17 0.64 7.78
C VAL A 104 4.04 1.66 8.92
N SER A 105 4.64 2.85 8.79
CA SER A 105 4.52 3.94 9.77
C SER A 105 3.21 4.71 9.62
N ARG A 106 2.57 4.70 8.46
CA ARG A 106 1.37 5.47 8.17
C ARG A 106 0.09 4.68 8.37
N PHE A 107 0.03 3.48 7.84
CA PHE A 107 -1.16 2.62 7.80
C PHE A 107 -1.04 1.35 8.62
N GLY A 108 0.18 0.99 9.04
CA GLY A 108 0.50 -0.17 9.85
C GLY A 108 0.89 0.19 11.28
N ASP A 109 1.82 -0.57 11.80
CA ASP A 109 2.48 -0.38 13.10
C ASP A 109 3.98 -0.53 12.89
N ASP A 110 4.76 0.53 13.06
CA ASP A 110 6.22 0.50 12.88
C ASP A 110 6.99 0.11 14.14
N GLY A 111 6.27 -0.28 15.20
CA GLY A 111 6.79 -0.76 16.47
C GLY A 111 6.65 -2.28 16.60
N ARG A 112 5.80 -2.71 17.54
CA ARG A 112 5.64 -4.11 17.95
C ARG A 112 5.20 -5.04 16.81
N TYR A 113 4.31 -4.58 15.94
CA TYR A 113 3.73 -5.38 14.87
C TYR A 113 4.23 -4.96 13.47
N ARG A 114 5.46 -4.42 13.39
CA ARG A 114 6.02 -3.95 12.12
C ARG A 114 6.01 -5.02 11.03
N VAL A 115 6.43 -6.23 11.38
CA VAL A 115 6.52 -7.34 10.41
C VAL A 115 5.13 -7.79 9.97
N GLU A 116 4.23 -7.96 10.92
CA GLU A 116 2.87 -8.44 10.66
C GLU A 116 2.08 -7.40 9.84
N SER A 117 2.16 -6.13 10.22
CA SER A 117 1.45 -5.05 9.51
C SER A 117 2.01 -4.81 8.12
N ALA A 118 3.33 -4.87 7.92
CA ALA A 118 3.95 -4.78 6.60
C ALA A 118 3.50 -5.92 5.68
N LYS A 119 3.44 -7.16 6.17
CA LYS A 119 2.95 -8.32 5.42
C LYS A 119 1.45 -8.21 5.11
N MET A 120 0.64 -7.71 6.05
CA MET A 120 -0.80 -7.48 5.84
C MET A 120 -1.02 -6.43 4.75
N LEU A 121 -0.33 -5.28 4.80
CA LEU A 121 -0.40 -4.24 3.77
C LEU A 121 0.05 -4.75 2.40
N ALA A 122 1.12 -5.57 2.36
CA ALA A 122 1.58 -6.22 1.15
C ALA A 122 0.52 -7.18 0.57
N THR A 123 -0.12 -8.00 1.42
CA THR A 123 -1.19 -8.91 1.01
C THR A 123 -2.34 -8.13 0.39
N PHE A 124 -2.82 -7.08 1.06
CA PHE A 124 -3.89 -6.24 0.53
C PHE A 124 -3.58 -5.75 -0.88
N MET A 125 -2.44 -5.11 -1.08
CA MET A 125 -2.05 -4.52 -2.36
C MET A 125 -1.90 -5.58 -3.47
N HIS A 126 -1.30 -6.74 -3.16
CA HIS A 126 -1.06 -7.78 -4.16
C HIS A 126 -2.32 -8.57 -4.53
N MET A 127 -3.34 -8.61 -3.66
CA MET A 127 -4.59 -9.34 -3.93
C MET A 127 -5.64 -8.49 -4.67
N LEU A 128 -5.38 -7.21 -4.94
CA LEU A 128 -6.22 -6.34 -5.75
C LEU A 128 -5.97 -6.53 -7.25
N GLU A 129 -6.99 -6.25 -8.08
CA GLU A 129 -6.84 -6.14 -9.53
C GLU A 129 -5.98 -4.94 -9.91
N GLY A 130 -5.03 -5.14 -10.84
CA GLY A 130 -4.13 -4.11 -11.28
C GLY A 130 -2.66 -4.49 -11.10
N THR A 131 -1.77 -3.57 -11.40
CA THR A 131 -0.32 -3.75 -11.25
C THR A 131 0.13 -3.23 -9.89
N PRO A 132 0.70 -4.07 -9.01
CA PRO A 132 1.28 -3.62 -7.76
C PRO A 132 2.64 -2.95 -8.02
N TYR A 133 2.80 -1.74 -7.48
CA TYR A 133 4.06 -0.99 -7.49
C TYR A 133 4.66 -1.01 -6.09
N ILE A 134 5.83 -1.63 -5.98
CA ILE A 134 6.56 -1.76 -4.72
C ILE A 134 7.64 -0.69 -4.70
N TYR A 135 7.51 0.27 -3.79
CA TYR A 135 8.55 1.28 -3.61
C TYR A 135 9.70 0.71 -2.77
N GLN A 136 10.95 1.02 -3.18
CA GLN A 136 12.15 0.53 -2.49
C GLN A 136 12.09 0.72 -0.97
N GLY A 137 12.34 -0.36 -0.23
CA GLY A 137 12.29 -0.41 1.23
C GLY A 137 10.97 -0.89 1.82
N GLU A 138 9.86 -0.92 1.05
CA GLU A 138 8.62 -1.57 1.51
C GLU A 138 8.85 -3.06 1.78
N GLU A 139 9.59 -3.71 0.90
CA GLU A 139 9.89 -5.14 0.92
C GLU A 139 10.73 -5.60 2.12
N ILE A 140 11.30 -4.65 2.85
CA ILE A 140 12.01 -4.92 4.12
C ILE A 140 11.35 -4.20 5.32
N GLY A 141 10.24 -3.51 5.09
CA GLY A 141 9.49 -2.78 6.11
C GLY A 141 10.27 -1.59 6.69
N MET A 142 10.92 -0.78 5.83
CA MET A 142 11.53 0.48 6.24
C MET A 142 10.47 1.41 6.83
N THR A 143 10.83 2.11 7.90
CA THR A 143 9.97 3.04 8.64
C THR A 143 10.27 4.50 8.30
N ASN A 144 9.37 5.40 8.69
CA ASN A 144 9.67 6.83 8.68
C ASN A 144 10.92 7.12 9.49
N ILE A 145 11.65 8.16 9.08
CA ILE A 145 12.73 8.72 9.88
C ILE A 145 12.18 9.89 10.69
N ALA A 146 12.41 9.89 11.99
CA ALA A 146 11.99 10.97 12.86
C ALA A 146 13.21 11.84 13.20
N PHE A 147 13.60 12.74 12.29
CA PHE A 147 14.65 13.71 12.58
C PHE A 147 14.26 14.66 13.71
N ASP A 148 15.23 15.01 14.53
CA ASP A 148 15.01 15.92 15.68
C ASP A 148 14.96 17.38 15.24
N SER A 149 15.72 17.75 14.21
CA SER A 149 15.84 19.12 13.73
C SER A 149 15.33 19.29 12.30
N ILE A 150 14.79 20.48 12.00
CA ILE A 150 14.39 20.84 10.63
C ILE A 150 15.58 20.90 9.67
N GLU A 151 16.77 21.18 10.17
CA GLU A 151 18.01 21.25 9.37
C GLU A 151 18.42 19.89 8.80
N ASP A 152 17.93 18.78 9.34
CA ASP A 152 18.20 17.43 8.85
C ASP A 152 17.34 17.06 7.62
N TYR A 153 16.21 17.74 7.45
CA TYR A 153 15.35 17.58 6.28
C TYR A 153 15.93 18.30 5.06
N ARG A 154 15.66 17.77 3.88
CA ARG A 154 16.12 18.30 2.57
C ARG A 154 14.98 18.76 1.68
N ASP A 155 13.75 18.30 1.96
CA ASP A 155 12.58 18.62 1.16
C ASP A 155 12.14 20.07 1.30
N VAL A 156 12.11 20.79 0.18
CA VAL A 156 11.73 22.21 0.12
C VAL A 156 10.30 22.46 0.61
N GLU A 157 9.37 21.53 0.35
CA GLU A 157 7.99 21.62 0.83
C GLU A 157 7.95 21.58 2.36
N THR A 158 8.73 20.70 2.97
CA THR A 158 8.88 20.56 4.42
C THR A 158 9.40 21.86 5.05
N HIS A 159 10.46 22.45 4.48
CA HIS A 159 11.01 23.72 4.98
C HIS A 159 10.04 24.88 4.80
N ASN A 160 9.30 24.94 3.69
CA ASN A 160 8.31 25.98 3.47
C ASN A 160 7.16 25.85 4.49
N PHE A 161 6.62 24.65 4.68
CA PHE A 161 5.60 24.40 5.69
C PHE A 161 6.05 24.81 7.10
N TYR A 162 7.24 24.37 7.53
CA TYR A 162 7.81 24.73 8.83
C TYR A 162 7.85 26.25 9.02
N ARG A 163 8.48 26.96 8.08
CA ARG A 163 8.63 28.41 8.16
C ARG A 163 7.29 29.16 8.17
N ASP A 164 6.35 28.73 7.34
CA ASP A 164 5.07 29.42 7.19
C ASP A 164 4.16 29.17 8.41
N GLN A 165 4.19 27.98 9.00
CA GLN A 165 3.45 27.68 10.22
C GLN A 165 3.99 28.44 11.44
N LEU A 166 5.29 28.53 11.59
CA LEU A 166 5.88 29.34 12.68
C LEU A 166 5.55 30.82 12.54
N LYS A 167 5.54 31.39 11.32
CA LYS A 167 5.11 32.76 11.07
C LYS A 167 3.64 33.01 11.43
N GLN A 168 2.79 31.98 11.32
CA GLN A 168 1.39 32.02 11.72
C GLN A 168 1.19 31.79 13.22
N GLY A 169 2.25 31.57 14.00
CA GLY A 169 2.21 31.37 15.43
C GLY A 169 1.94 29.95 15.90
N ALA A 170 2.08 28.96 15.02
CA ALA A 170 2.02 27.55 15.42
C ALA A 170 3.21 27.19 16.31
N SER A 171 3.01 26.26 17.26
CA SER A 171 4.12 25.75 18.08
C SER A 171 5.05 24.87 17.24
N GLU A 172 6.35 25.04 17.43
CA GLU A 172 7.37 24.26 16.73
C GLU A 172 7.16 22.74 16.92
N GLU A 173 6.82 22.32 18.14
CA GLU A 173 6.57 20.91 18.47
C GLU A 173 5.45 20.30 17.59
N LYS A 174 4.32 21.00 17.41
CA LYS A 174 3.22 20.55 16.54
C LYS A 174 3.65 20.48 15.08
N VAL A 175 4.39 21.49 14.63
CA VAL A 175 4.89 21.54 13.24
C VAL A 175 5.86 20.40 13.00
N MET A 176 6.82 20.16 13.88
CA MET A 176 7.76 19.05 13.78
C MET A 176 7.06 17.68 13.87
N GLN A 177 6.02 17.54 14.69
CA GLN A 177 5.22 16.32 14.76
C GLN A 177 4.58 15.99 13.40
N ALA A 178 3.98 16.99 12.74
CA ALA A 178 3.41 16.81 11.40
C ALA A 178 4.49 16.46 10.36
N ILE A 179 5.65 17.12 10.43
CA ILE A 179 6.79 16.88 9.55
C ILE A 179 7.32 15.44 9.69
N ARG A 180 7.52 14.96 10.91
CA ARG A 180 7.96 13.57 11.17
C ARG A 180 7.00 12.53 10.57
N GLN A 181 5.70 12.83 10.54
CA GLN A 181 4.71 11.93 9.96
C GLN A 181 4.57 12.04 8.44
N LYS A 182 4.69 13.25 7.87
CA LYS A 182 4.25 13.54 6.49
C LYS A 182 5.31 14.04 5.54
N SER A 183 6.54 14.32 6.01
CA SER A 183 7.61 14.74 5.10
C SER A 183 7.92 13.67 4.05
N ARG A 184 8.14 14.10 2.83
CA ARG A 184 8.59 13.25 1.72
C ARG A 184 9.94 12.60 1.99
N ASP A 185 10.77 13.22 2.81
CA ASP A 185 12.09 12.71 3.17
C ASP A 185 12.03 11.37 3.93
N ASN A 186 10.88 11.04 4.54
CA ASN A 186 10.64 9.70 5.10
C ASN A 186 10.85 8.57 4.08
N ALA A 187 10.48 8.80 2.83
CA ALA A 187 10.64 7.84 1.75
C ALA A 187 11.97 7.98 1.00
N ARG A 188 12.71 9.08 1.22
CA ARG A 188 13.94 9.43 0.49
C ARG A 188 15.22 9.09 1.22
N THR A 189 15.11 8.54 2.45
CA THR A 189 16.28 8.02 3.17
C THR A 189 16.95 6.92 2.35
N PRO A 190 18.29 6.78 2.42
CA PRO A 190 19.03 5.76 1.71
C PRO A 190 18.49 4.36 1.98
N MET A 191 18.50 3.51 0.95
CA MET A 191 18.15 2.09 1.09
C MET A 191 19.09 1.41 2.07
N GLN A 192 18.53 0.60 2.97
CA GLN A 192 19.24 -0.09 4.03
C GLN A 192 19.68 -1.48 3.54
N TRP A 193 20.92 -1.58 3.03
CA TRP A 193 21.43 -2.81 2.46
C TRP A 193 21.95 -3.79 3.50
N ASP A 194 22.69 -3.29 4.52
CA ASP A 194 23.28 -4.10 5.58
C ASP A 194 23.46 -3.32 6.90
N GLY A 195 24.01 -3.96 7.92
CA GLY A 195 24.27 -3.36 9.24
C GLY A 195 25.58 -2.57 9.36
N THR A 196 26.33 -2.37 8.26
CA THR A 196 27.58 -1.60 8.26
C THR A 196 27.33 -0.08 8.24
N LYS A 197 28.40 0.70 8.34
CA LYS A 197 28.29 2.17 8.31
C LYS A 197 27.49 2.63 7.08
N GLU A 198 26.63 3.64 7.26
CA GLU A 198 25.73 4.19 6.23
C GLU A 198 24.85 3.10 5.57
N ALA A 199 24.51 2.05 6.32
CA ALA A 199 23.68 0.93 5.88
C ALA A 199 24.20 0.22 4.60
N GLY A 200 25.52 0.21 4.35
CA GLY A 200 26.10 -0.30 3.11
C GLY A 200 25.72 0.51 1.86
N PHE A 201 25.06 1.65 2.01
CA PHE A 201 24.60 2.47 0.89
C PHE A 201 25.73 3.26 0.23
N THR A 202 26.65 3.81 1.03
CA THR A 202 27.78 4.61 0.53
C THR A 202 28.98 4.54 1.47
N THR A 203 30.17 4.76 0.95
CA THR A 203 31.40 4.98 1.72
C THR A 203 31.63 6.46 2.09
N GLY A 204 30.89 7.38 1.46
CA GLY A 204 30.92 8.80 1.73
C GLY A 204 29.84 9.26 2.73
N THR A 205 29.53 10.55 2.72
CA THR A 205 28.40 11.13 3.45
C THR A 205 27.17 11.09 2.58
N PRO A 206 26.07 10.43 2.98
CA PRO A 206 24.85 10.42 2.20
C PRO A 206 24.21 11.82 2.16
N TRP A 207 23.49 12.11 1.07
CA TRP A 207 22.77 13.38 0.89
C TRP A 207 21.74 13.65 2.00
N ILE A 208 21.02 12.62 2.42
CA ILE A 208 20.11 12.59 3.56
C ILE A 208 20.54 11.46 4.49
N ALA A 209 20.45 11.66 5.79
CA ALA A 209 20.94 10.67 6.75
C ALA A 209 20.18 9.33 6.63
N VAL A 210 20.90 8.25 6.89
CA VAL A 210 20.32 6.91 6.97
C VAL A 210 19.46 6.80 8.23
N ASN A 211 18.31 6.12 8.11
CA ASN A 211 17.47 5.83 9.28
C ASN A 211 18.28 4.97 10.28
N PRO A 212 18.41 5.38 11.55
CA PRO A 212 19.29 4.71 12.52
C PRO A 212 18.92 3.26 12.82
N ASN A 213 17.71 2.83 12.47
CA ASN A 213 17.27 1.44 12.63
C ASN A 213 17.83 0.48 11.57
N TYR A 214 18.71 0.94 10.67
CA TYR A 214 19.32 0.12 9.61
C TYR A 214 20.08 -1.10 10.13
N ARG A 215 20.52 -1.08 11.39
CA ARG A 215 21.21 -2.21 11.99
C ARG A 215 20.32 -3.44 12.17
N GLU A 216 19.02 -3.21 12.29
CA GLU A 216 17.99 -4.24 12.48
C GLU A 216 17.16 -4.45 11.21
N ILE A 217 16.87 -3.35 10.49
CA ILE A 217 16.03 -3.34 9.29
C ILE A 217 16.93 -3.14 8.08
N ASN A 218 17.31 -4.21 7.41
CA ASN A 218 18.13 -4.16 6.21
C ASN A 218 17.96 -5.40 5.33
N VAL A 219 18.40 -5.29 4.08
CA VAL A 219 18.28 -6.38 3.09
C VAL A 219 19.03 -7.63 3.50
N GLU A 220 20.26 -7.49 4.04
CA GLU A 220 21.07 -8.64 4.46
C GLU A 220 20.38 -9.45 5.56
N ALA A 221 19.82 -8.79 6.58
CA ALA A 221 19.06 -9.44 7.64
C ALA A 221 17.79 -10.08 7.09
N ALA A 222 17.06 -9.38 6.21
CA ALA A 222 15.85 -9.89 5.58
C ALA A 222 16.09 -11.12 4.70
N LEU A 223 17.25 -11.20 4.02
CA LEU A 223 17.61 -12.37 3.21
C LEU A 223 17.94 -13.61 4.06
N ARG A 224 18.45 -13.42 5.28
CA ARG A 224 18.80 -14.53 6.20
C ARG A 224 17.57 -15.12 6.91
N ASP A 225 16.52 -14.33 7.08
CA ASP A 225 15.30 -14.76 7.76
C ASP A 225 14.26 -15.27 6.73
N PRO A 226 13.95 -16.58 6.68
CA PRO A 226 12.98 -17.16 5.75
C PRO A 226 11.55 -16.64 5.97
N ASP A 227 11.26 -16.10 7.16
CA ASP A 227 9.96 -15.54 7.52
C ASP A 227 9.93 -14.00 7.40
N SER A 228 10.98 -13.39 6.82
CA SER A 228 11.04 -11.94 6.63
C SER A 228 9.94 -11.39 5.73
N ILE A 229 9.75 -10.08 5.80
CA ILE A 229 8.87 -9.33 4.88
C ILE A 229 9.32 -9.55 3.43
N LEU A 230 10.62 -9.56 3.15
CA LEU A 230 11.19 -9.75 1.81
C LEU A 230 10.78 -11.11 1.19
N HIS A 231 10.92 -12.19 1.96
CA HIS A 231 10.50 -13.51 1.49
C HIS A 231 8.97 -13.60 1.33
N TYR A 232 8.22 -12.88 2.14
CA TYR A 232 6.77 -12.79 2.01
C TYR A 232 6.35 -12.07 0.71
N TYR A 233 6.99 -10.94 0.35
CA TYR A 233 6.79 -10.27 -0.95
C TYR A 233 7.11 -11.19 -2.12
N LYS A 234 8.20 -11.96 -2.05
CA LYS A 234 8.54 -12.95 -3.09
C LYS A 234 7.43 -14.00 -3.27
N LYS A 235 6.84 -14.49 -2.17
CA LYS A 235 5.69 -15.42 -2.22
C LYS A 235 4.46 -14.77 -2.86
N LEU A 236 4.12 -13.53 -2.49
CA LEU A 236 2.99 -12.79 -3.08
C LEU A 236 3.17 -12.59 -4.60
N ILE A 237 4.36 -12.25 -5.05
CA ILE A 237 4.67 -12.09 -6.48
C ILE A 237 4.57 -13.44 -7.22
N ALA A 238 5.03 -14.53 -6.60
CA ALA A 238 4.88 -15.88 -7.17
C ALA A 238 3.40 -16.26 -7.33
N LEU A 239 2.59 -16.08 -6.29
CA LEU A 239 1.14 -16.35 -6.34
C LEU A 239 0.43 -15.56 -7.44
N ARG A 240 0.80 -14.30 -7.68
CA ARG A 240 0.23 -13.51 -8.79
C ARG A 240 0.59 -14.08 -10.17
N LYS A 241 1.74 -14.73 -10.31
CA LYS A 241 2.16 -15.38 -11.56
C LYS A 241 1.48 -16.74 -11.75
N GLU A 242 1.15 -17.42 -10.66
CA GLU A 242 0.55 -18.75 -10.67
C GLU A 242 -0.97 -18.72 -10.81
N HIS A 243 -1.63 -17.68 -10.29
CA HIS A 243 -3.09 -17.60 -10.19
C HIS A 243 -3.65 -16.35 -10.89
N GLU A 244 -4.18 -16.54 -12.10
CA GLU A 244 -4.77 -15.45 -12.89
C GLU A 244 -5.93 -14.76 -12.18
N VAL A 245 -6.65 -15.44 -11.30
CA VAL A 245 -7.74 -14.85 -10.49
C VAL A 245 -7.26 -13.72 -9.60
N ILE A 246 -6.01 -13.73 -9.15
CA ILE A 246 -5.41 -12.63 -8.39
C ILE A 246 -5.25 -11.40 -9.30
N VAL A 247 -4.93 -11.60 -10.58
CA VAL A 247 -4.66 -10.52 -11.53
C VAL A 247 -5.94 -9.96 -12.13
N TYR A 248 -6.82 -10.83 -12.64
CA TYR A 248 -7.96 -10.45 -13.47
C TYR A 248 -9.34 -10.71 -12.85
N GLY A 249 -9.40 -11.35 -11.67
CA GLY A 249 -10.67 -11.69 -11.04
C GLY A 249 -11.48 -10.47 -10.64
N LYS A 250 -12.79 -10.54 -10.79
CA LYS A 250 -13.72 -9.50 -10.36
C LYS A 250 -13.70 -9.37 -8.85
N TYR A 251 -13.53 -8.16 -8.36
CA TYR A 251 -13.55 -7.80 -6.94
C TYR A 251 -14.97 -7.70 -6.38
N GLU A 252 -15.18 -8.20 -5.17
CA GLU A 252 -16.41 -8.01 -4.41
C GLU A 252 -16.09 -7.82 -2.91
N LEU A 253 -16.52 -6.69 -2.35
CA LEU A 253 -16.35 -6.38 -0.92
C LEU A 253 -17.34 -7.19 -0.09
N LEU A 254 -16.84 -7.87 0.93
CA LEU A 254 -17.64 -8.46 2.00
C LEU A 254 -17.50 -7.61 3.27
N LEU A 255 -18.49 -7.66 4.17
CA LEU A 255 -18.50 -6.95 5.44
C LEU A 255 -18.19 -5.43 5.28
N PRO A 256 -18.96 -4.70 4.46
CA PRO A 256 -18.67 -3.30 4.13
C PRO A 256 -18.63 -2.38 5.35
N ASP A 257 -19.42 -2.69 6.38
CA ASP A 257 -19.60 -1.86 7.57
C ASP A 257 -18.70 -2.26 8.75
N ASP A 258 -17.88 -3.30 8.61
CA ASP A 258 -16.94 -3.69 9.64
C ASP A 258 -15.77 -2.69 9.72
N PRO A 259 -15.53 -2.04 10.89
CA PRO A 259 -14.52 -0.99 11.01
C PRO A 259 -13.08 -1.49 11.21
N GLU A 260 -12.87 -2.81 11.39
CA GLU A 260 -11.58 -3.38 11.74
C GLU A 260 -11.07 -4.42 10.74
N ILE A 261 -11.99 -5.15 10.10
CA ILE A 261 -11.67 -6.26 9.20
C ILE A 261 -12.03 -5.89 7.77
N TYR A 262 -11.10 -6.07 6.84
CA TYR A 262 -11.32 -5.94 5.40
C TYR A 262 -11.41 -7.34 4.78
N VAL A 263 -12.58 -7.70 4.27
CA VAL A 263 -12.80 -8.98 3.59
C VAL A 263 -13.31 -8.71 2.19
N PHE A 264 -12.73 -9.40 1.22
CA PHE A 264 -13.21 -9.35 -0.17
C PHE A 264 -12.94 -10.66 -0.90
N THR A 265 -13.69 -10.87 -1.97
CA THR A 265 -13.45 -11.97 -2.89
C THR A 265 -12.93 -11.47 -4.24
N ARG A 266 -12.25 -12.36 -4.96
CA ARG A 266 -11.87 -12.20 -6.36
C ARG A 266 -12.38 -13.41 -7.12
N THR A 267 -13.09 -13.20 -8.24
CA THR A 267 -13.70 -14.30 -9.00
C THR A 267 -13.33 -14.22 -10.48
N LEU A 268 -12.80 -15.32 -11.02
CA LEU A 268 -12.48 -15.48 -12.45
C LEU A 268 -12.90 -16.88 -12.90
N GLY A 269 -13.99 -16.97 -13.68
CA GLY A 269 -14.59 -18.25 -14.02
C GLY A 269 -15.01 -19.02 -12.77
N GLU A 270 -14.51 -20.23 -12.60
CA GLU A 270 -14.76 -21.09 -11.43
C GLU A 270 -13.80 -20.78 -10.26
N ALA A 271 -12.67 -20.10 -10.51
CA ALA A 271 -11.71 -19.77 -9.48
C ALA A 271 -12.22 -18.62 -8.62
N LYS A 272 -12.22 -18.79 -7.31
CA LYS A 272 -12.61 -17.76 -6.34
C LYS A 272 -11.60 -17.67 -5.21
N LEU A 273 -11.08 -16.46 -4.96
CA LEU A 273 -10.26 -16.15 -3.81
C LEU A 273 -11.10 -15.51 -2.71
N LEU A 274 -10.76 -15.83 -1.48
CA LEU A 274 -11.20 -15.13 -0.27
C LEU A 274 -9.98 -14.48 0.40
N VAL A 275 -10.03 -13.17 0.60
CA VAL A 275 -8.98 -12.40 1.26
C VAL A 275 -9.52 -11.80 2.55
N ILE A 276 -8.85 -12.09 3.67
CA ILE A 276 -9.23 -11.67 5.02
C ILE A 276 -8.08 -10.88 5.63
N LEU A 277 -8.33 -9.66 6.09
CA LEU A 277 -7.31 -8.75 6.58
C LEU A 277 -7.80 -8.02 7.84
N ASN A 278 -7.10 -8.20 8.94
CA ASN A 278 -7.24 -7.34 10.11
C ASN A 278 -6.27 -6.14 9.98
N PHE A 279 -6.80 -4.93 9.90
CA PHE A 279 -5.98 -3.72 9.69
C PHE A 279 -5.44 -3.10 10.98
N PHE A 280 -5.71 -3.69 12.14
CA PHE A 280 -5.36 -3.09 13.42
C PHE A 280 -4.66 -4.05 14.38
N GLY A 281 -4.02 -3.48 15.39
CA GLY A 281 -3.35 -4.21 16.48
C GLY A 281 -4.30 -4.82 17.52
N ARG A 282 -5.60 -4.96 17.20
CA ARG A 282 -6.64 -5.61 18.00
C ARG A 282 -6.94 -7.00 17.48
N GLU A 283 -7.70 -7.76 18.25
CA GLU A 283 -8.10 -9.13 17.91
C GLU A 283 -9.61 -9.21 17.68
N PRO A 284 -10.13 -8.71 16.55
CA PRO A 284 -11.55 -8.72 16.26
C PRO A 284 -12.06 -10.13 15.98
N GLU A 285 -13.36 -10.32 16.18
CA GLU A 285 -14.08 -11.52 15.80
C GLU A 285 -14.62 -11.40 14.39
N LEU A 286 -14.25 -12.34 13.53
CA LEU A 286 -14.72 -12.46 12.15
C LEU A 286 -15.88 -13.45 12.09
N GLN A 287 -16.97 -13.04 11.46
CA GLN A 287 -18.04 -13.93 11.00
C GLN A 287 -18.23 -13.68 9.49
N LEU A 288 -17.99 -14.71 8.69
CA LEU A 288 -18.18 -14.63 7.25
C LEU A 288 -19.67 -14.80 6.89
N PRO A 289 -20.12 -14.20 5.76
CA PRO A 289 -21.48 -14.41 5.29
C PRO A 289 -21.79 -15.90 5.09
N PRO A 290 -22.94 -16.39 5.57
CA PRO A 290 -23.27 -17.83 5.53
C PRO A 290 -23.47 -18.39 4.12
N GLU A 291 -23.73 -17.54 3.15
CA GLU A 291 -23.85 -17.89 1.73
C GLU A 291 -22.50 -18.15 1.04
N LEU A 292 -21.38 -17.86 1.72
CA LEU A 292 -20.05 -18.13 1.20
C LEU A 292 -19.71 -19.61 1.38
N ASP A 293 -19.56 -20.34 0.29
CA ASP A 293 -19.15 -21.76 0.35
C ASP A 293 -17.69 -21.87 0.78
N LEU A 294 -17.46 -22.45 1.97
CA LEU A 294 -16.15 -22.68 2.58
C LEU A 294 -15.83 -24.17 2.70
N SER A 295 -16.64 -25.06 2.11
CA SER A 295 -16.52 -26.50 2.25
C SER A 295 -15.22 -27.04 1.66
N ALA A 296 -14.72 -26.40 0.60
CA ALA A 296 -13.44 -26.72 -0.03
C ALA A 296 -12.59 -25.44 -0.15
N LYS A 297 -11.61 -25.31 0.71
CA LYS A 297 -10.71 -24.15 0.74
C LYS A 297 -9.26 -24.59 0.89
N GLU A 298 -8.36 -23.88 0.22
CA GLU A 298 -6.92 -24.04 0.31
C GLU A 298 -6.29 -22.72 0.77
N LEU A 299 -5.51 -22.74 1.86
CA LEU A 299 -4.76 -21.59 2.31
C LEU A 299 -3.56 -21.35 1.39
N LEU A 300 -3.60 -20.28 0.61
CA LEU A 300 -2.48 -19.91 -0.27
C LEU A 300 -1.35 -19.20 0.48
N ILE A 301 -1.69 -18.27 1.35
CA ILE A 301 -0.73 -17.50 2.14
C ILE A 301 -1.37 -16.92 3.40
N SER A 302 -0.59 -16.86 4.46
CA SER A 302 -0.89 -16.10 5.68
C SER A 302 0.40 -15.51 6.25
N ASN A 303 0.29 -14.39 6.95
CA ASN A 303 1.42 -13.77 7.67
C ASN A 303 1.65 -14.36 9.06
N TYR A 304 0.78 -15.27 9.49
CA TYR A 304 0.91 -16.08 10.70
C TYR A 304 0.73 -17.56 10.38
N ALA A 305 1.21 -18.44 11.24
CA ALA A 305 0.88 -19.85 11.13
C ALA A 305 -0.62 -20.06 11.39
N VAL A 306 -1.30 -20.73 10.48
CA VAL A 306 -2.73 -21.11 10.58
C VAL A 306 -2.81 -22.62 10.75
N ALA A 307 -3.66 -23.10 11.66
CA ALA A 307 -3.87 -24.51 11.84
C ALA A 307 -4.52 -25.16 10.60
N GLY A 308 -4.16 -26.41 10.30
CA GLY A 308 -4.65 -27.08 9.09
C GLY A 308 -6.17 -27.37 9.09
N ASP A 309 -6.79 -27.34 10.26
CA ASP A 309 -8.22 -27.53 10.51
C ASP A 309 -8.97 -26.19 10.77
N ASP A 310 -8.43 -25.07 10.27
CA ASP A 310 -8.98 -23.75 10.47
C ASP A 310 -10.43 -23.65 9.96
N ASP A 311 -11.36 -23.62 10.91
CA ASP A 311 -12.80 -23.56 10.62
C ASP A 311 -13.26 -22.10 10.47
N LEU A 312 -13.38 -21.65 9.23
CA LEU A 312 -13.95 -20.35 8.90
C LEU A 312 -15.49 -20.31 8.93
N GLY A 313 -16.16 -21.46 9.12
CA GLY A 313 -17.63 -21.54 9.17
C GLY A 313 -18.23 -21.04 10.49
N GLY A 314 -17.39 -20.86 11.52
CA GLY A 314 -17.75 -20.29 12.81
C GLY A 314 -17.26 -18.86 13.01
N THR A 315 -17.23 -18.42 14.27
CA THR A 315 -16.58 -17.16 14.67
C THR A 315 -15.07 -17.38 14.80
N VAL A 316 -14.30 -16.63 14.05
CA VAL A 316 -12.83 -16.69 14.05
C VAL A 316 -12.26 -15.44 14.69
N ARG A 317 -11.40 -15.59 15.69
CA ARG A 317 -10.66 -14.47 16.28
C ARG A 317 -9.37 -14.24 15.50
N LEU A 318 -9.26 -13.08 14.87
CA LEU A 318 -8.06 -12.69 14.13
C LEU A 318 -7.00 -12.11 15.06
N ARG A 319 -5.74 -12.42 14.77
CA ARG A 319 -4.59 -11.81 15.47
C ARG A 319 -4.32 -10.38 14.98
N PRO A 320 -3.55 -9.57 15.72
CA PRO A 320 -3.16 -8.23 15.29
C PRO A 320 -2.52 -8.24 13.89
N TYR A 321 -3.05 -7.43 12.97
CA TYR A 321 -2.60 -7.31 11.57
C TYR A 321 -2.55 -8.64 10.81
N GLU A 322 -3.46 -9.57 11.13
CA GLU A 322 -3.51 -10.86 10.44
C GLU A 322 -4.04 -10.73 9.02
N ALA A 323 -3.38 -11.44 8.10
CA ALA A 323 -3.77 -11.57 6.69
C ALA A 323 -3.84 -13.05 6.32
N ARG A 324 -4.95 -13.47 5.67
CA ARG A 324 -5.15 -14.81 5.13
C ARG A 324 -5.73 -14.73 3.73
N VAL A 325 -5.24 -15.56 2.83
CA VAL A 325 -5.75 -15.69 1.47
C VAL A 325 -6.04 -17.15 1.18
N TYR A 326 -7.28 -17.44 0.81
CA TYR A 326 -7.72 -18.78 0.47
C TYR A 326 -8.15 -18.85 -1.00
N MET A 327 -7.81 -19.95 -1.65
CA MET A 327 -8.50 -20.40 -2.87
C MET A 327 -9.73 -21.20 -2.44
N LEU A 328 -10.90 -20.81 -2.90
CA LEU A 328 -12.14 -21.56 -2.74
C LEU A 328 -12.33 -22.41 -4.01
N GLN A 329 -12.63 -23.69 -3.84
CA GLN A 329 -12.97 -24.58 -4.93
C GLN A 329 -14.49 -24.55 -5.11
N ALA A 330 -14.96 -24.49 -6.36
CA ALA A 330 -16.37 -24.54 -6.70
C ALA A 330 -16.94 -25.94 -6.50
#